data_b865ce37091d3b747342c30484d8ac65
#
_entry.id   b865ce37091d3b747342c30484d8ac65
#
_cell.length_a   1.000
_cell.length_b   1.000
_cell.length_c   1.000
_cell.angle_alpha   90.00
_cell.angle_beta   90.00
_cell.angle_gamma   90.00
#
_symmetry.space_group_name_H-M   'P 1'
#
loop_
_entity.id
_entity.type
_entity.pdbx_description
1 polymer ?
#
loop_
_entity_poly.entity_id
_entity_poly.type
_entity_poly.pdbx_seq_one_letter_code
_entity_poly.pdbx_strand_id
1 'polypeptide(L)'
;ICVTACYLAWRWFPAKKRLRGRELPFLPLVFSAVILAFAGKAINQEKHVMIPRKTYEALTDSKIAAAIREIRAEDPGWYRMEQYGDGGQNLANVNRIWDIGQNVSTIYSSAYNAEYKKFRDETYGINEAFRNRMMQTVSDDPLFWQLMGVKYILAETRPEGYELYRDYGDFQVYRAISAAPVAYVTDQVVSETEYKSLPYPRNQEIL
;
A
#
# COMPACT_ATOMS: atom_id res chain seq x y z
N ILE A 1 29.94 7.07 -22.09
CA ILE A 1 30.96 6.10 -22.52
C ILE A 1 30.57 5.46 -23.87
N CYS A 2 29.38 4.88 -24.06
CA CYS A 2 28.93 4.25 -25.29
C CYS A 2 28.86 5.23 -26.50
N VAL A 3 28.35 6.43 -26.29
CA VAL A 3 28.22 7.46 -27.34
C VAL A 3 29.60 7.90 -27.84
N THR A 4 30.55 8.05 -26.93
CA THR A 4 31.93 8.41 -27.27
C THR A 4 32.64 7.29 -28.03
N ALA A 5 32.42 6.03 -27.65
CA ALA A 5 32.96 4.87 -28.36
C ALA A 5 32.36 4.73 -29.75
N CYS A 6 31.06 4.96 -29.94
CA CYS A 6 30.40 4.97 -31.26
C CYS A 6 30.92 6.11 -32.16
N TYR A 7 31.14 7.30 -31.57
CA TYR A 7 31.69 8.45 -32.27
C TYR A 7 33.14 8.20 -32.73
N LEU A 8 33.95 7.62 -31.85
CA LEU A 8 35.35 7.25 -32.18
C LEU A 8 35.40 6.13 -33.22
N ALA A 9 34.55 5.12 -33.12
CA ALA A 9 34.44 4.05 -34.13
C ALA A 9 34.04 4.62 -35.51
N TRP A 10 33.07 5.56 -35.52
CA TRP A 10 32.67 6.24 -36.75
C TRP A 10 33.81 7.05 -37.38
N ARG A 11 34.65 7.70 -36.60
CA ARG A 11 35.77 8.50 -37.05
C ARG A 11 36.94 7.63 -37.61
N TRP A 12 37.05 6.38 -37.11
CA TRP A 12 38.10 5.44 -37.51
C TRP A 12 37.71 4.55 -38.70
N PHE A 13 36.45 4.49 -39.06
CA PHE A 13 36.04 3.76 -40.27
C PHE A 13 36.44 4.57 -41.50
N PRO A 14 37.37 4.02 -42.37
CA PRO A 14 37.81 4.74 -43.53
C PRO A 14 36.64 4.96 -44.49
N ALA A 15 36.42 6.23 -44.85
CA ALA A 15 35.35 6.71 -45.73
C ALA A 15 35.41 6.16 -47.17
N LYS A 16 36.16 5.09 -47.46
CA LYS A 16 36.46 4.55 -48.78
C LYS A 16 35.99 3.11 -49.00
N LYS A 17 34.81 2.74 -48.58
CA LYS A 17 34.09 1.64 -49.24
C LYS A 17 32.69 2.12 -49.63
N ARG A 18 32.62 2.96 -50.63
CA ARG A 18 31.40 3.12 -51.43
C ARG A 18 31.13 1.79 -52.10
N LEU A 19 30.34 0.98 -51.50
CA LEU A 19 29.69 -0.15 -52.14
C LEU A 19 28.66 0.42 -53.11
N ARG A 20 29.05 0.48 -54.39
CA ARG A 20 28.20 0.66 -55.58
C ARG A 20 26.78 1.18 -55.27
N GLY A 21 26.64 2.51 -55.12
CA GLY A 21 25.33 3.19 -55.24
C GLY A 21 24.27 2.92 -54.20
N ARG A 22 24.54 2.14 -53.17
CA ARG A 22 23.65 1.97 -52.00
C ARG A 22 24.39 2.40 -50.73
N GLU A 23 24.17 3.64 -50.33
CA GLU A 23 24.55 4.09 -49.00
C GLU A 23 23.62 3.38 -48.02
N LEU A 24 24.09 2.28 -47.46
CA LEU A 24 23.41 1.72 -46.28
C LEU A 24 23.53 2.76 -45.15
N PRO A 25 22.42 3.19 -44.54
CA PRO A 25 22.44 4.15 -43.45
C PRO A 25 23.03 3.48 -42.20
N PHE A 26 24.37 3.29 -42.21
CA PHE A 26 25.10 2.60 -41.16
C PHE A 26 24.90 3.29 -39.80
N LEU A 27 24.87 4.60 -39.78
CA LEU A 27 24.67 5.37 -38.53
C LEU A 27 23.31 5.16 -37.90
N PRO A 28 22.18 5.27 -38.62
CA PRO A 28 20.87 4.91 -38.10
C PRO A 28 20.78 3.47 -37.64
N LEU A 29 21.43 2.53 -38.32
CA LEU A 29 21.39 1.11 -37.97
C LEU A 29 22.12 0.83 -36.64
N VAL A 30 23.29 1.45 -36.43
CA VAL A 30 24.03 1.37 -35.17
C VAL A 30 23.26 2.04 -34.06
N PHE A 31 22.66 3.21 -34.32
CA PHE A 31 21.85 3.92 -33.32
C PHE A 31 20.63 3.09 -32.91
N SER A 32 19.93 2.48 -33.86
CA SER A 32 18.80 1.60 -33.60
C SER A 32 19.22 0.35 -32.81
N ALA A 33 20.36 -0.26 -33.15
CA ALA A 33 20.86 -1.41 -32.39
C ALA A 33 21.24 -1.05 -30.95
N VAL A 34 21.81 0.12 -30.72
CA VAL A 34 22.14 0.63 -29.38
C VAL A 34 20.86 0.90 -28.59
N ILE A 35 19.86 1.56 -29.18
CA ILE A 35 18.56 1.80 -28.54
C ILE A 35 17.88 0.48 -28.17
N LEU A 36 17.83 -0.48 -29.08
CA LEU A 36 17.26 -1.80 -28.84
C LEU A 36 18.00 -2.56 -27.74
N ALA A 37 19.33 -2.48 -27.68
CA ALA A 37 20.12 -3.08 -26.62
C ALA A 37 19.84 -2.45 -25.24
N PHE A 38 19.70 -1.12 -25.19
CA PHE A 38 19.34 -0.42 -23.95
C PHE A 38 17.90 -0.70 -23.54
N ALA A 39 16.96 -0.69 -24.48
CA ALA A 39 15.56 -1.05 -24.21
C ALA A 39 15.45 -2.50 -23.74
N GLY A 40 16.16 -3.43 -24.40
CA GLY A 40 16.19 -4.83 -23.97
C GLY A 40 16.80 -5.03 -22.59
N LYS A 41 17.83 -4.24 -22.24
CA LYS A 41 18.41 -4.26 -20.89
C LYS A 41 17.45 -3.68 -19.84
N ALA A 42 16.80 -2.57 -20.13
CA ALA A 42 15.80 -1.97 -19.25
C ALA A 42 14.65 -2.95 -19.00
N ILE A 43 14.06 -3.51 -20.04
CA ILE A 43 13.00 -4.52 -19.94
C ILE A 43 13.45 -5.75 -19.13
N ASN A 44 14.70 -6.21 -19.31
CA ASN A 44 15.21 -7.34 -18.53
C ASN A 44 15.50 -6.97 -17.06
N GLN A 45 15.88 -5.73 -16.77
CA GLN A 45 16.04 -5.28 -15.38
C GLN A 45 14.70 -5.13 -14.70
N GLU A 46 13.66 -4.65 -15.40
CA GLU A 46 12.30 -4.55 -14.85
C GLU A 46 11.65 -5.92 -14.60
N LYS A 47 12.08 -6.98 -15.27
CA LYS A 47 11.59 -8.35 -14.99
C LYS A 47 11.75 -8.76 -13.53
N HIS A 48 12.71 -8.19 -12.81
CA HIS A 48 12.90 -8.46 -11.38
C HIS A 48 11.96 -7.68 -10.46
N VAL A 49 11.25 -6.69 -10.98
CA VAL A 49 10.29 -5.86 -10.23
C VAL A 49 8.85 -6.28 -10.52
N MET A 50 8.62 -7.01 -11.61
CA MET A 50 7.28 -7.49 -11.95
C MET A 50 6.92 -8.74 -11.15
N ILE A 51 5.79 -8.69 -10.48
CA ILE A 51 5.22 -9.88 -9.85
C ILE A 51 4.76 -10.83 -10.98
N PRO A 52 5.17 -12.11 -10.97
CA PRO A 52 4.70 -13.07 -11.94
C PRO A 52 3.17 -13.12 -11.93
N ARG A 53 2.55 -13.20 -13.10
CA ARG A 53 1.08 -13.25 -13.24
C ARG A 53 0.43 -14.32 -12.34
N LYS A 54 1.05 -15.51 -12.25
CA LYS A 54 0.59 -16.60 -11.38
C LYS A 54 0.57 -16.18 -9.90
N THR A 55 1.58 -15.42 -9.47
CA THR A 55 1.64 -14.90 -8.09
C THR A 55 0.58 -13.83 -7.86
N TYR A 56 0.36 -12.94 -8.83
CA TYR A 56 -0.71 -11.94 -8.77
C TYR A 56 -2.09 -12.60 -8.70
N GLU A 57 -2.37 -13.57 -9.56
CA GLU A 57 -3.62 -14.34 -9.56
C GLU A 57 -3.83 -15.07 -8.22
N ALA A 58 -2.78 -15.69 -7.66
CA ALA A 58 -2.86 -16.34 -6.35
C ALA A 58 -3.15 -15.38 -5.19
N LEU A 59 -2.75 -14.13 -5.29
CA LEU A 59 -3.05 -13.09 -4.30
C LEU A 59 -4.49 -12.57 -4.44
N THR A 60 -4.97 -12.36 -5.67
CA THR A 60 -6.31 -11.84 -5.94
C THR A 60 -7.41 -12.89 -5.82
N ASP A 61 -7.08 -14.16 -6.02
CA ASP A 61 -7.98 -15.31 -5.83
C ASP A 61 -7.73 -16.09 -4.53
N SER A 62 -7.13 -15.42 -3.55
CA SER A 62 -6.89 -16.02 -2.23
C SER A 62 -8.21 -16.32 -1.51
N LYS A 63 -8.16 -17.25 -0.53
CA LYS A 63 -9.29 -17.50 0.38
C LYS A 63 -9.73 -16.22 1.10
N ILE A 64 -8.78 -15.33 1.43
CA ILE A 64 -9.06 -14.03 2.05
C ILE A 64 -9.89 -13.16 1.11
N ALA A 65 -9.51 -13.06 -0.16
CA ALA A 65 -10.26 -12.28 -1.15
C ALA A 65 -11.68 -12.84 -1.35
N ALA A 66 -11.85 -14.16 -1.34
CA ALA A 66 -13.15 -14.80 -1.40
C ALA A 66 -14.01 -14.47 -0.16
N ALA A 67 -13.45 -14.57 1.03
CA ALA A 67 -14.12 -14.23 2.29
C ALA A 67 -14.57 -12.76 2.33
N ILE A 68 -13.73 -11.84 1.87
CA ILE A 68 -14.08 -10.42 1.82
C ILE A 68 -15.23 -10.17 0.84
N ARG A 69 -15.21 -10.80 -0.33
CA ARG A 69 -16.33 -10.70 -1.30
C ARG A 69 -17.63 -11.24 -0.71
N GLU A 70 -17.58 -12.35 0.02
CA GLU A 70 -18.72 -12.95 0.70
C GLU A 70 -19.30 -12.00 1.77
N ILE A 71 -18.45 -11.47 2.64
CA ILE A 71 -18.87 -10.49 3.67
C ILE A 71 -19.51 -9.26 3.03
N ARG A 72 -18.93 -8.72 1.97
CA ARG A 72 -19.49 -7.55 1.27
C ARG A 72 -20.80 -7.84 0.55
N ALA A 73 -21.03 -9.06 0.13
CA ALA A 73 -22.31 -9.46 -0.46
C ALA A 73 -23.42 -9.56 0.60
N GLU A 74 -23.07 -10.01 1.82
CA GLU A 74 -24.00 -10.10 2.96
C GLU A 74 -24.23 -8.75 3.64
N ASP A 75 -23.20 -7.92 3.69
CA ASP A 75 -23.22 -6.59 4.29
C ASP A 75 -22.74 -5.54 3.29
N PRO A 76 -23.63 -5.00 2.45
CA PRO A 76 -23.28 -4.03 1.42
C PRO A 76 -23.05 -2.61 1.95
N GLY A 77 -23.06 -2.42 3.28
CA GLY A 77 -22.82 -1.13 3.92
C GLY A 77 -21.45 -0.53 3.66
N TRP A 78 -21.29 0.71 4.10
CA TRP A 78 -20.00 1.41 4.02
C TRP A 78 -19.27 1.25 5.35
N TYR A 79 -18.15 0.53 5.35
CA TYR A 79 -17.30 0.26 6.51
C TYR A 79 -15.86 -0.01 6.06
N ARG A 80 -14.94 -0.02 7.02
CA ARG A 80 -13.56 -0.46 6.81
C ARG A 80 -13.36 -1.87 7.34
N MET A 81 -12.37 -2.52 6.73
CA MET A 81 -11.91 -3.85 7.12
C MET A 81 -10.40 -3.81 7.29
N GLU A 82 -9.88 -4.46 8.32
CA GLU A 82 -8.45 -4.61 8.52
C GLU A 82 -8.02 -6.07 8.33
N GLN A 83 -6.78 -6.28 7.93
CA GLN A 83 -6.17 -7.60 7.79
C GLN A 83 -4.87 -7.63 8.58
N TYR A 84 -4.77 -8.61 9.45
CA TYR A 84 -3.56 -8.88 10.20
C TYR A 84 -2.95 -10.19 9.71
N GLY A 85 -1.67 -10.18 9.39
CA GLY A 85 -0.91 -11.36 9.04
C GLY A 85 -0.25 -12.00 10.27
N ASP A 86 0.56 -13.00 10.00
CA ASP A 86 1.35 -13.71 11.01
C ASP A 86 2.10 -12.72 11.91
N GLY A 87 2.03 -12.94 13.23
CA GLY A 87 2.67 -12.08 14.22
C GLY A 87 1.96 -10.74 14.46
N GLY A 88 0.69 -10.59 14.07
CA GLY A 88 -0.12 -9.41 14.35
C GLY A 88 0.21 -8.18 13.51
N GLN A 89 0.96 -8.32 12.42
CA GLN A 89 1.27 -7.20 11.55
C GLN A 89 0.05 -6.79 10.70
N ASN A 90 -0.36 -5.52 10.79
CA ASN A 90 -1.37 -4.99 9.87
C ASN A 90 -0.85 -4.95 8.43
N LEU A 91 -1.55 -5.63 7.52
CA LEU A 91 -1.10 -5.80 6.13
C LEU A 91 -1.18 -4.50 5.33
N ALA A 92 -2.05 -3.55 5.69
CA ALA A 92 -2.08 -2.22 5.08
C ALA A 92 -0.78 -1.46 5.34
N ASN A 93 -0.16 -1.62 6.50
CA ASN A 93 1.09 -0.97 6.86
C ASN A 93 2.29 -1.41 6.01
N VAL A 94 2.17 -2.50 5.26
CA VAL A 94 3.19 -3.03 4.36
C VAL A 94 2.71 -3.13 2.91
N ASN A 95 1.62 -2.45 2.57
CA ASN A 95 1.03 -2.43 1.24
C ASN A 95 0.71 -3.83 0.69
N ARG A 96 0.24 -4.74 1.55
CA ARG A 96 -0.16 -6.11 1.18
C ARG A 96 -1.67 -6.29 1.06
N ILE A 97 -2.43 -5.22 1.03
CA ILE A 97 -3.85 -5.24 0.69
C ILE A 97 -3.96 -5.16 -0.83
N TRP A 98 -4.46 -6.21 -1.44
CA TRP A 98 -4.64 -6.29 -2.88
C TRP A 98 -6.08 -5.94 -3.25
N ASP A 99 -6.24 -5.37 -4.42
CA ASP A 99 -7.48 -4.79 -4.95
C ASP A 99 -8.68 -5.75 -4.95
N ILE A 100 -9.27 -5.91 -3.80
CA ILE A 100 -10.52 -6.65 -3.56
C ILE A 100 -11.67 -5.70 -3.22
N GLY A 101 -11.51 -4.41 -3.54
CA GLY A 101 -12.48 -3.37 -3.22
C GLY A 101 -12.67 -3.15 -1.70
N GLN A 102 -11.67 -3.51 -0.91
CA GLN A 102 -11.67 -3.33 0.53
C GLN A 102 -11.32 -1.90 0.89
N ASN A 103 -12.11 -1.29 1.78
CA ASN A 103 -11.75 -0.04 2.43
C ASN A 103 -10.90 -0.36 3.66
N VAL A 104 -9.73 0.24 3.75
CA VAL A 104 -8.83 0.15 4.91
C VAL A 104 -8.75 1.48 5.64
N SER A 105 -8.29 1.50 6.88
CA SER A 105 -8.18 2.74 7.64
C SER A 105 -7.12 3.66 7.08
N THR A 106 -5.95 3.12 6.77
CA THR A 106 -4.86 3.81 6.07
C THR A 106 -4.00 2.79 5.33
N ILE A 107 -2.99 3.28 4.60
CA ILE A 107 -2.04 2.44 3.89
C ILE A 107 -0.64 3.08 4.01
N TYR A 108 0.40 2.27 4.01
CA TYR A 108 1.76 2.78 3.96
C TYR A 108 1.97 3.67 2.74
N SER A 109 2.42 4.90 2.98
CA SER A 109 2.73 5.86 1.93
C SER A 109 3.89 6.76 2.34
N SER A 110 4.72 7.15 1.40
CA SER A 110 5.72 8.20 1.59
C SER A 110 5.14 9.62 1.47
N ALA A 111 3.96 9.76 0.85
CA ALA A 111 3.15 10.97 0.90
C ALA A 111 2.13 10.85 2.02
N TYR A 112 1.97 11.88 2.83
CA TYR A 112 1.10 11.82 4.01
C TYR A 112 0.29 13.10 4.20
N ASN A 113 -0.84 12.94 4.88
CA ASN A 113 -1.61 14.06 5.39
C ASN A 113 -1.02 14.46 6.76
N ALA A 114 -0.58 15.70 6.88
CA ALA A 114 0.07 16.20 8.10
C ALA A 114 -0.88 16.23 9.30
N GLU A 115 -2.17 16.54 9.10
CA GLU A 115 -3.18 16.55 10.16
C GLU A 115 -3.49 15.12 10.65
N TYR A 116 -3.57 14.15 9.73
CA TYR A 116 -3.72 12.76 10.12
C TYR A 116 -2.51 12.26 10.93
N LYS A 117 -1.29 12.61 10.51
CA LYS A 117 -0.08 12.25 11.26
C LYS A 117 -0.12 12.84 12.67
N LYS A 118 -0.44 14.13 12.78
CA LYS A 118 -0.56 14.81 14.06
C LYS A 118 -1.61 14.15 14.95
N PHE A 119 -2.81 13.90 14.42
CA PHE A 119 -3.87 13.20 15.14
C PHE A 119 -3.39 11.83 15.64
N ARG A 120 -2.78 11.02 14.78
CA ARG A 120 -2.27 9.71 15.15
C ARG A 120 -1.22 9.80 16.27
N ASP A 121 -0.23 10.66 16.10
CA ASP A 121 0.89 10.78 17.04
C ASP A 121 0.44 11.34 18.40
N GLU A 122 -0.39 12.38 18.40
CA GLU A 122 -0.90 13.03 19.62
C GLU A 122 -1.95 12.18 20.34
N THR A 123 -2.88 11.56 19.61
CA THR A 123 -3.99 10.80 20.20
C THR A 123 -3.54 9.46 20.77
N TYR A 124 -2.62 8.79 20.08
CA TYR A 124 -2.18 7.44 20.45
C TYR A 124 -0.77 7.39 21.03
N GLY A 125 -0.16 8.53 21.30
CA GLY A 125 1.17 8.62 21.93
C GLY A 125 2.28 8.00 21.09
N ILE A 126 2.15 8.04 19.76
CA ILE A 126 3.12 7.42 18.86
C ILE A 126 4.34 8.33 18.74
N ASN A 127 5.45 7.87 19.28
CA ASN A 127 6.74 8.57 19.20
C ASN A 127 7.68 7.83 18.25
N GLU A 128 7.36 7.83 16.98
CA GLU A 128 8.21 7.24 15.95
C GLU A 128 9.04 8.29 15.23
N ALA A 129 10.34 8.02 15.07
CA ALA A 129 11.21 8.87 14.25
C ALA A 129 10.63 8.99 12.83
N PHE A 130 10.72 10.21 12.27
CA PHE A 130 10.33 10.52 10.91
C PHE A 130 11.03 9.60 9.90
N ARG A 131 10.39 8.52 9.54
CA ARG A 131 10.79 7.63 8.46
C ARG A 131 9.52 7.09 7.83
N ASN A 132 9.54 6.73 6.60
CA ASN A 132 8.59 6.02 5.71
C ASN A 132 7.34 5.32 6.32
N ARG A 133 6.80 5.77 7.45
CA ARG A 133 5.69 5.16 8.19
C ARG A 133 4.52 6.12 8.46
N MET A 134 4.42 7.18 7.67
CA MET A 134 3.59 8.33 8.03
C MET A 134 2.09 8.13 7.89
N MET A 135 1.67 7.17 7.07
CA MET A 135 0.25 6.88 6.86
C MET A 135 -0.12 5.48 7.36
N GLN A 136 0.62 4.97 8.34
CA GLN A 136 0.31 3.67 8.91
C GLN A 136 -0.91 3.73 9.82
N THR A 137 -1.64 2.62 9.86
CA THR A 137 -2.70 2.41 10.83
C THR A 137 -2.11 2.30 12.22
N VAL A 138 -2.91 2.59 13.24
CA VAL A 138 -2.61 2.22 14.62
C VAL A 138 -3.05 0.77 14.82
N SER A 139 -2.11 -0.10 15.13
CA SER A 139 -2.40 -1.51 15.38
C SER A 139 -2.77 -1.73 16.85
N ASP A 140 -3.65 -2.69 17.09
CA ASP A 140 -4.05 -3.15 18.42
C ASP A 140 -4.66 -2.06 19.32
N ASP A 141 -5.34 -1.07 18.72
CA ASP A 141 -6.00 -0.01 19.45
C ASP A 141 -7.52 -0.02 19.13
N PRO A 142 -8.36 -0.44 20.10
CA PRO A 142 -9.82 -0.50 19.90
C PRO A 142 -10.46 0.85 19.61
N LEU A 143 -9.96 1.94 20.21
CA LEU A 143 -10.46 3.29 19.97
C LEU A 143 -10.15 3.72 18.53
N PHE A 144 -8.93 3.44 18.04
CA PHE A 144 -8.59 3.71 16.65
C PHE A 144 -9.53 2.99 15.68
N TRP A 145 -9.75 1.70 15.89
CA TRP A 145 -10.67 0.93 15.04
C TRP A 145 -12.08 1.47 15.07
N GLN A 146 -12.57 1.85 16.25
CA GLN A 146 -13.90 2.44 16.41
C GLN A 146 -14.00 3.78 15.67
N LEU A 147 -13.09 4.70 15.91
CA LEU A 147 -13.07 6.03 15.26
C LEU A 147 -12.90 5.93 13.73
N MET A 148 -12.15 4.95 13.27
CA MET A 148 -11.96 4.71 11.84
C MET A 148 -13.10 3.90 11.19
N GLY A 149 -14.10 3.47 11.94
CA GLY A 149 -15.25 2.69 11.44
C GLY A 149 -14.82 1.32 10.90
N VAL A 150 -13.87 0.65 11.59
CA VAL A 150 -13.44 -0.71 11.26
C VAL A 150 -14.47 -1.69 11.78
N LYS A 151 -15.27 -2.26 10.89
CA LYS A 151 -16.35 -3.18 11.24
C LYS A 151 -15.90 -4.64 11.29
N TYR A 152 -14.98 -5.01 10.40
CA TYR A 152 -14.47 -6.37 10.34
C TYR A 152 -12.93 -6.38 10.41
N ILE A 153 -12.41 -7.37 11.12
CA ILE A 153 -10.98 -7.63 11.22
C ILE A 153 -10.74 -9.10 10.89
N LEU A 154 -9.82 -9.34 9.96
CA LEU A 154 -9.31 -10.66 9.64
C LEU A 154 -8.01 -10.85 10.44
N ALA A 155 -7.99 -11.81 11.35
CA ALA A 155 -6.83 -12.07 12.21
C ALA A 155 -6.84 -13.52 12.72
N GLU A 156 -5.71 -13.98 13.23
CA GLU A 156 -5.59 -15.27 13.91
C GLU A 156 -6.10 -15.24 15.34
N THR A 157 -6.00 -14.07 15.99
CA THR A 157 -6.40 -13.87 17.37
C THR A 157 -7.52 -12.86 17.45
N ARG A 158 -8.45 -13.07 18.41
CA ARG A 158 -9.58 -12.19 18.63
C ARG A 158 -9.14 -10.81 19.10
N PRO A 159 -9.44 -9.74 18.34
CA PRO A 159 -9.21 -8.37 18.81
C PRO A 159 -10.17 -7.97 19.91
N GLU A 160 -9.74 -7.06 20.78
CA GLU A 160 -10.59 -6.49 21.82
C GLU A 160 -11.76 -5.70 21.19
N GLY A 161 -12.96 -5.84 21.74
CA GLY A 161 -14.17 -5.20 21.22
C GLY A 161 -14.80 -5.89 20.00
N TYR A 162 -14.30 -7.06 19.62
CA TYR A 162 -14.82 -7.83 18.50
C TYR A 162 -15.31 -9.21 18.91
N GLU A 163 -16.28 -9.76 18.17
CA GLU A 163 -16.77 -11.12 18.30
C GLU A 163 -16.45 -11.94 17.05
N LEU A 164 -16.30 -13.25 17.21
CA LEU A 164 -16.10 -14.14 16.08
C LEU A 164 -17.33 -14.08 15.15
N TYR A 165 -17.12 -13.67 13.92
CA TYR A 165 -18.13 -13.64 12.88
C TYR A 165 -18.13 -14.92 12.07
N ARG A 166 -16.93 -15.34 11.59
CA ARG A 166 -16.76 -16.55 10.79
C ARG A 166 -15.36 -17.12 10.91
N ASP A 167 -15.28 -18.44 10.95
CA ASP A 167 -14.03 -19.19 10.95
C ASP A 167 -13.82 -19.86 9.58
N TYR A 168 -12.69 -19.55 8.93
CA TYR A 168 -12.29 -20.12 7.65
C TYR A 168 -11.18 -21.19 7.80
N GLY A 169 -10.82 -21.55 9.03
CA GLY A 169 -9.77 -22.50 9.36
C GLY A 169 -8.38 -21.90 9.38
N ASP A 170 -7.91 -21.35 8.27
CA ASP A 170 -6.58 -20.73 8.17
C ASP A 170 -6.56 -19.31 8.77
N PHE A 171 -7.70 -18.67 8.89
CA PHE A 171 -7.89 -17.35 9.50
C PHE A 171 -9.33 -17.19 9.98
N GLN A 172 -9.54 -16.27 10.90
CA GLN A 172 -10.84 -15.91 11.41
C GLN A 172 -11.23 -14.50 11.00
N VAL A 173 -12.54 -14.28 10.86
CA VAL A 173 -13.12 -12.96 10.69
C VAL A 173 -13.85 -12.59 11.95
N TYR A 174 -13.51 -11.43 12.48
CA TYR A 174 -14.13 -10.86 13.67
C TYR A 174 -14.95 -9.63 13.30
N ARG A 175 -16.08 -9.43 13.94
CA ARG A 175 -16.97 -8.29 13.74
C ARG A 175 -17.00 -7.44 15.00
N ALA A 176 -16.94 -6.13 14.85
CA ALA A 176 -17.08 -5.20 15.95
C ALA A 176 -18.41 -5.41 16.67
N ILE A 177 -18.39 -5.49 18.00
CA ILE A 177 -19.60 -5.54 18.85
C ILE A 177 -20.37 -4.23 18.72
N SER A 178 -19.64 -3.12 18.65
CA SER A 178 -20.18 -1.78 18.43
C SER A 178 -19.33 -1.09 17.36
N ALA A 179 -19.79 -1.06 16.12
CA ALA A 179 -19.10 -0.37 15.04
C ALA A 179 -19.62 1.07 14.96
N ALA A 180 -18.74 2.04 15.08
CA ALA A 180 -19.07 3.41 14.75
C ALA A 180 -19.28 3.55 13.23
N PRO A 181 -20.22 4.38 12.77
CA PRO A 181 -20.35 4.69 11.36
C PRO A 181 -19.10 5.44 10.88
N VAL A 182 -18.76 5.29 9.60
CA VAL A 182 -17.59 5.98 8.99
C VAL A 182 -17.72 7.50 9.03
N ALA A 183 -18.95 8.00 9.13
CA ALA A 183 -19.25 9.41 9.30
C ALA A 183 -20.43 9.58 10.27
N TYR A 184 -20.32 10.52 11.15
CA TYR A 184 -21.39 10.89 12.09
C TYR A 184 -21.39 12.39 12.34
N VAL A 185 -22.50 12.89 12.85
CA VAL A 185 -22.64 14.29 13.25
C VAL A 185 -22.78 14.31 14.77
N THR A 186 -22.04 15.19 15.42
CA THR A 186 -22.11 15.41 16.87
C THR A 186 -22.22 16.90 17.18
N ASP A 187 -22.95 17.23 18.23
CA ASP A 187 -22.97 18.55 18.87
C ASP A 187 -22.05 18.61 20.09
N GLN A 188 -21.48 17.47 20.48
CA GLN A 188 -20.49 17.39 21.54
C GLN A 188 -19.10 17.65 20.95
N VAL A 189 -18.52 18.77 21.32
CA VAL A 189 -17.20 19.19 20.85
C VAL A 189 -16.33 19.59 22.02
N VAL A 190 -15.08 19.22 21.95
CA VAL A 190 -14.04 19.59 22.92
C VAL A 190 -13.12 20.63 22.28
N SER A 191 -12.71 21.64 23.00
CA SER A 191 -11.76 22.62 22.49
C SER A 191 -10.38 22.00 22.33
N GLU A 192 -9.62 22.45 21.31
CA GLU A 192 -8.24 22.00 21.11
C GLU A 192 -7.36 22.26 22.36
N THR A 193 -7.64 23.32 23.09
CA THR A 193 -6.92 23.64 24.33
C THR A 193 -7.18 22.62 25.41
N GLU A 194 -8.43 22.21 25.58
CA GLU A 194 -8.82 21.18 26.54
C GLU A 194 -8.24 19.83 26.17
N TYR A 195 -8.36 19.42 24.90
CA TYR A 195 -7.78 18.19 24.40
C TYR A 195 -6.27 18.12 24.64
N LYS A 196 -5.53 19.18 24.31
CA LYS A 196 -4.08 19.28 24.53
C LYS A 196 -3.66 19.37 25.99
N SER A 197 -4.55 19.75 26.89
CA SER A 197 -4.26 19.78 28.33
C SER A 197 -4.18 18.40 28.94
N LEU A 198 -4.74 17.39 28.27
CA LEU A 198 -4.76 16.01 28.72
C LEU A 198 -3.65 15.19 28.05
N PRO A 199 -2.69 14.68 28.80
CA PRO A 199 -1.67 13.80 28.24
C PRO A 199 -2.28 12.45 27.87
N TYR A 200 -1.66 11.76 26.91
CA TYR A 200 -1.97 10.36 26.61
C TYR A 200 -1.82 9.48 27.86
N PRO A 201 -2.71 8.53 28.17
CA PRO A 201 -3.92 8.18 27.39
C PRO A 201 -5.20 8.97 27.74
N ARG A 202 -5.16 9.92 28.68
CA ARG A 202 -6.35 10.65 29.14
C ARG A 202 -7.05 11.47 28.05
N ASN A 203 -6.30 11.91 27.05
CA ASN A 203 -6.88 12.60 25.88
C ASN A 203 -7.83 11.71 25.08
N GLN A 204 -7.76 10.38 25.26
CA GLN A 204 -8.68 9.43 24.62
C GLN A 204 -10.03 9.35 25.32
N GLU A 205 -10.11 9.73 26.59
CA GLU A 205 -11.35 9.67 27.37
C GLU A 205 -12.39 10.72 26.93
N ILE A 206 -11.98 11.69 26.12
CA ILE A 206 -12.83 12.79 25.66
C ILE A 206 -13.11 12.75 24.15
N LEU A 207 -12.69 11.70 23.47
CA LEU A 207 -12.96 11.45 22.07
C LEU A 207 -14.17 10.52 21.90
#